data_f0a6a80f208267f1a6cd16079c716f45
#
_entry.id   f0a6a80f208267f1a6cd16079c716f45
#
_cell.length_a   1.000
_cell.length_b   1.000
_cell.length_c   1.000
_cell.angle_alpha   90.00
_cell.angle_beta   90.00
_cell.angle_gamma   90.00
#
_symmetry.space_group_name_H-M   'P 1'
#
loop_
_entity.id
_entity.type
_entity.pdbx_description
1 polymer ?
#
loop_
_entity_poly.entity_id
_entity_poly.type
_entity_poly.pdbx_seq_one_letter_code
_entity_poly.pdbx_strand_id
1 'polypeptide(L)'
;MKLGMFLKMGGASPKIDMDTVLEAERAGFDSVWTGEAYSTDAVTPIAWVLARTTRIKAGTSIMQIPARTPACAAMTAMTLQALSGNRFLCGVGVSGPQVVEGWHGVPFGKPMARTKEYIAIIRQILAREAPLTFEGDQYQIPYRGPGATGLGRALKSIMHPNPDMKFYTAAITPAGLRTAGEVADGTLPIWMSPEQPKLLTDAIVAGRAKAGKPANLDGFDCAPYVRIRVGSDLDACRDALRPDFALYIGGMGARSKNYYNDLAKRMGYEDAAVKIQNLYLDGKKKEAEAAVPDALIDEVSLVGPPDRIKDRLQVWKAAAKSGQIGTVLLNGVTVDSVRLAAEAVL
;
A
#
# COMPACT_ATOMS: atom_id res chain seq x y z
N MET A 1 11.66 -5.63 -13.47
CA MET A 1 10.52 -5.63 -12.54
C MET A 1 10.99 -6.29 -11.25
N LYS A 2 10.79 -5.63 -10.11
CA LYS A 2 11.08 -6.23 -8.81
C LYS A 2 9.87 -7.04 -8.33
N LEU A 3 10.12 -8.03 -7.49
CA LEU A 3 9.08 -8.77 -6.77
C LEU A 3 9.11 -8.40 -5.29
N GLY A 4 7.96 -8.16 -4.72
CA GLY A 4 7.74 -8.08 -3.28
C GLY A 4 6.65 -9.04 -2.87
N MET A 5 6.52 -9.29 -1.57
CA MET A 5 5.44 -10.09 -1.01
C MET A 5 4.69 -9.33 0.08
N PHE A 6 3.42 -9.65 0.24
CA PHE A 6 2.60 -9.11 1.32
C PHE A 6 2.33 -10.20 2.36
N LEU A 7 2.64 -9.90 3.61
CA LEU A 7 2.31 -10.76 4.75
C LEU A 7 0.83 -10.60 5.10
N LYS A 8 0.08 -11.68 4.99
CA LYS A 8 -1.28 -11.71 5.50
C LYS A 8 -1.23 -11.84 7.02
N MET A 9 -1.44 -10.72 7.70
CA MET A 9 -1.53 -10.64 9.17
C MET A 9 -3.01 -10.46 9.54
N GLY A 10 -3.70 -11.53 9.80
CA GLY A 10 -5.13 -11.47 10.17
C GLY A 10 -5.57 -12.68 10.98
N GLY A 11 -6.79 -12.60 11.54
CA GLY A 11 -7.34 -13.62 12.41
C GLY A 11 -7.09 -13.36 13.91
N ALA A 12 -7.65 -14.24 14.74
CA ALA A 12 -7.61 -14.09 16.19
C ALA A 12 -6.19 -14.28 16.79
N SER A 13 -5.31 -15.02 16.09
CA SER A 13 -3.94 -15.28 16.51
C SER A 13 -3.01 -15.16 15.30
N PRO A 14 -2.57 -13.96 14.96
CA PRO A 14 -1.73 -13.74 13.79
C PRO A 14 -0.36 -14.40 13.95
N LYS A 15 0.13 -15.00 12.87
CA LYS A 15 1.48 -15.60 12.81
C LYS A 15 2.17 -15.12 11.54
N ILE A 16 3.48 -14.90 11.63
CA ILE A 16 4.31 -14.64 10.46
C ILE A 16 4.81 -15.98 9.93
N ASP A 17 4.50 -16.26 8.68
CA ASP A 17 5.09 -17.38 7.94
C ASP A 17 6.53 -17.01 7.54
N MET A 18 7.46 -17.25 8.49
CA MET A 18 8.87 -16.93 8.28
C MET A 18 9.52 -17.84 7.23
N ASP A 19 9.04 -19.06 7.02
CA ASP A 19 9.59 -19.96 6.02
C ASP A 19 9.37 -19.38 4.60
N THR A 20 8.16 -18.86 4.35
CA THR A 20 7.86 -18.15 3.09
C THR A 20 8.67 -16.86 2.95
N VAL A 21 8.88 -16.10 4.03
CA VAL A 21 9.71 -14.88 4.03
C VAL A 21 11.17 -15.20 3.69
N LEU A 22 11.75 -16.21 4.33
CA LEU A 22 13.14 -16.62 4.11
C LEU A 22 13.33 -17.20 2.69
N GLU A 23 12.33 -17.93 2.19
CA GLU A 23 12.34 -18.38 0.80
C GLU A 23 12.28 -17.21 -0.18
N ALA A 24 11.45 -16.20 0.07
CA ALA A 24 11.39 -14.99 -0.75
C ALA A 24 12.74 -14.24 -0.76
N GLU A 25 13.40 -14.11 0.40
CA GLU A 25 14.75 -13.54 0.50
C GLU A 25 15.76 -14.37 -0.31
N ARG A 26 15.71 -15.71 -0.18
CA ARG A 26 16.60 -16.63 -0.90
C ARG A 26 16.39 -16.54 -2.40
N ALA A 27 15.13 -16.47 -2.84
CA ALA A 27 14.72 -16.40 -4.24
C ALA A 27 14.97 -15.01 -4.89
N GLY A 28 15.42 -14.00 -4.14
CA GLY A 28 15.79 -12.70 -4.68
C GLY A 28 14.65 -11.67 -4.70
N PHE A 29 13.58 -11.88 -3.95
CA PHE A 29 12.56 -10.84 -3.77
C PHE A 29 13.16 -9.57 -3.15
N ASP A 30 12.70 -8.42 -3.62
CA ASP A 30 13.19 -7.10 -3.16
C ASP A 30 12.65 -6.73 -1.77
N SER A 31 11.38 -7.09 -1.49
CA SER A 31 10.71 -6.55 -0.31
C SER A 31 9.57 -7.39 0.25
N VAL A 32 9.34 -7.23 1.55
CA VAL A 32 8.20 -7.81 2.31
C VAL A 32 7.37 -6.67 2.89
N TRP A 33 6.04 -6.77 2.82
CA TRP A 33 5.15 -5.70 3.25
C TRP A 33 4.04 -6.24 4.14
N THR A 34 3.57 -5.41 5.08
CA THR A 34 2.32 -5.65 5.81
C THR A 34 1.63 -4.34 6.15
N GLY A 35 0.34 -4.40 6.40
CA GLY A 35 -0.48 -3.24 6.72
C GLY A 35 -1.20 -3.35 8.04
N GLU A 36 -1.85 -2.26 8.42
CA GLU A 36 -2.70 -2.19 9.60
C GLU A 36 -4.08 -1.62 9.28
N ALA A 37 -5.08 -2.06 10.03
CA ALA A 37 -6.41 -1.48 10.04
C ALA A 37 -6.94 -1.46 11.49
N TYR A 38 -7.64 -2.49 11.92
CA TYR A 38 -8.14 -2.69 13.28
C TYR A 38 -7.83 -4.11 13.79
N SER A 39 -6.68 -4.65 13.41
CA SER A 39 -6.15 -5.95 13.83
C SER A 39 -4.70 -5.78 14.31
N THR A 40 -3.72 -6.35 13.62
CA THR A 40 -2.30 -6.14 13.92
C THR A 40 -1.84 -4.75 13.47
N ASP A 41 -0.88 -4.17 14.19
CA ASP A 41 -0.13 -3.01 13.70
C ASP A 41 0.82 -3.43 12.57
N ALA A 42 1.30 -2.46 11.79
CA ALA A 42 2.18 -2.73 10.67
C ALA A 42 3.68 -2.76 11.07
N VAL A 43 4.04 -2.09 12.14
CA VAL A 43 5.44 -1.86 12.54
C VAL A 43 6.05 -3.09 13.19
N THR A 44 5.33 -3.70 14.15
CA THR A 44 5.82 -4.84 14.93
C THR A 44 6.18 -6.05 14.06
N PRO A 45 5.33 -6.50 13.11
CA PRO A 45 5.68 -7.58 12.22
C PRO A 45 6.87 -7.27 11.32
N ILE A 46 6.97 -6.02 10.83
CA ILE A 46 8.10 -5.60 9.99
C ILE A 46 9.41 -5.58 10.76
N ALA A 47 9.40 -5.08 12.00
CA ALA A 47 10.58 -5.15 12.88
C ALA A 47 11.03 -6.59 13.09
N TRP A 48 10.08 -7.51 13.30
CA TRP A 48 10.36 -8.94 13.45
C TRP A 48 10.98 -9.56 12.20
N VAL A 49 10.49 -9.23 11.01
CA VAL A 49 11.04 -9.68 9.72
C VAL A 49 12.45 -9.12 9.53
N LEU A 50 12.65 -7.83 9.72
CA LEU A 50 13.97 -7.17 9.57
C LEU A 50 15.04 -7.78 10.48
N ALA A 51 14.65 -8.17 11.70
CA ALA A 51 15.55 -8.81 12.66
C ALA A 51 15.98 -10.24 12.28
N ARG A 52 15.25 -10.90 11.37
CA ARG A 52 15.46 -12.31 10.97
C ARG A 52 15.89 -12.47 9.53
N THR A 53 16.07 -11.38 8.82
CA THR A 53 16.50 -11.35 7.43
C THR A 53 17.76 -10.48 7.29
N THR A 54 18.49 -10.63 6.19
CA THR A 54 19.77 -9.95 6.01
C THR A 54 19.83 -9.04 4.78
N ARG A 55 19.01 -9.29 3.76
CA ARG A 55 19.04 -8.57 2.46
C ARG A 55 17.70 -7.99 2.07
N ILE A 56 16.61 -8.74 2.25
CA ILE A 56 15.29 -8.31 1.83
C ILE A 56 14.87 -7.06 2.60
N LYS A 57 14.33 -6.09 1.89
CA LYS A 57 13.74 -4.90 2.52
C LYS A 57 12.40 -5.27 3.14
N ALA A 58 11.96 -4.49 4.13
CA ALA A 58 10.64 -4.67 4.67
C ALA A 58 9.94 -3.32 4.88
N GLY A 59 8.65 -3.26 4.56
CA GLY A 59 7.90 -2.01 4.55
C GLY A 59 6.49 -2.12 5.09
N THR A 60 5.95 -0.98 5.46
CA THR A 60 4.55 -0.87 5.87
C THR A 60 3.66 -0.53 4.67
N SER A 61 2.57 -1.29 4.48
CA SER A 61 1.57 -1.08 3.43
C SER A 61 0.15 -1.13 3.99
N ILE A 62 -0.19 -0.24 4.86
CA ILE A 62 0.48 1.01 5.28
C ILE A 62 0.45 1.17 6.80
N MET A 63 1.30 2.07 7.36
CA MET A 63 1.03 2.71 8.66
C MET A 63 -0.08 3.75 8.48
N GLN A 64 -1.08 3.73 9.35
CA GLN A 64 -2.16 4.69 9.30
C GLN A 64 -1.71 6.06 9.84
N ILE A 65 -1.82 7.09 9.02
CA ILE A 65 -1.51 8.48 9.41
C ILE A 65 -2.26 8.92 10.67
N PRO A 66 -3.57 8.62 10.84
CA PRO A 66 -4.30 9.03 12.05
C PRO A 66 -3.86 8.32 13.33
N ALA A 67 -3.21 7.17 13.23
CA ALA A 67 -2.81 6.36 14.38
C ALA A 67 -1.51 6.87 15.05
N ARG A 68 -0.71 7.68 14.36
CA ARG A 68 0.60 8.15 14.86
C ARG A 68 0.83 9.60 14.49
N THR A 69 1.42 10.38 15.38
CA THR A 69 1.91 11.71 15.01
C THR A 69 3.05 11.60 14.00
N PRO A 70 3.29 12.62 13.15
CA PRO A 70 4.38 12.58 12.19
C PRO A 70 5.76 12.43 12.85
N ALA A 71 5.95 13.02 14.04
CA ALA A 71 7.19 12.85 14.81
C ALA A 71 7.37 11.39 15.29
N CYS A 72 6.30 10.75 15.80
CA CYS A 72 6.33 9.33 16.19
C CYS A 72 6.67 8.43 14.99
N ALA A 73 6.05 8.66 13.84
CA ALA A 73 6.33 7.88 12.63
C ALA A 73 7.77 8.10 12.13
N ALA A 74 8.28 9.33 12.19
CA ALA A 74 9.68 9.61 11.87
C ALA A 74 10.65 8.85 12.80
N MET A 75 10.42 8.88 14.11
CA MET A 75 11.24 8.14 15.08
C MET A 75 11.19 6.63 14.81
N THR A 76 10.02 6.07 14.56
CA THR A 76 9.84 4.65 14.20
C THR A 76 10.65 4.31 12.94
N ALA A 77 10.49 5.10 11.89
CA ALA A 77 11.15 4.87 10.62
C ALA A 77 12.69 4.97 10.73
N MET A 78 13.19 5.99 11.43
CA MET A 78 14.62 6.17 11.69
C MET A 78 15.21 5.00 12.48
N THR A 79 14.48 4.53 13.50
CA THR A 79 14.92 3.39 14.33
C THR A 79 14.99 2.11 13.49
N LEU A 80 13.95 1.80 12.71
CA LEU A 80 13.94 0.63 11.84
C LEU A 80 15.04 0.69 10.76
N GLN A 81 15.29 1.86 10.19
CA GLN A 81 16.39 2.06 9.24
C GLN A 81 17.75 1.77 9.88
N ALA A 82 17.99 2.33 11.07
CA ALA A 82 19.26 2.14 11.77
C ALA A 82 19.50 0.66 12.15
N LEU A 83 18.49 0.01 12.73
CA LEU A 83 18.59 -1.39 13.17
C LEU A 83 18.67 -2.39 12.00
N SER A 84 18.13 -2.05 10.84
CA SER A 84 18.08 -2.95 9.68
C SER A 84 19.19 -2.70 8.63
N GLY A 85 20.08 -1.73 8.83
CA GLY A 85 21.04 -1.35 7.79
C GLY A 85 20.37 -0.76 6.56
N ASN A 86 19.42 0.17 6.76
CA ASN A 86 18.67 0.90 5.73
C ASN A 86 17.74 0.04 4.86
N ARG A 87 17.19 -1.07 5.40
CA ARG A 87 16.27 -1.95 4.68
C ARG A 87 14.78 -1.64 4.92
N PHE A 88 14.43 -0.66 5.74
CA PHE A 88 13.05 -0.29 5.98
C PHE A 88 12.47 0.60 4.89
N LEU A 89 11.23 0.36 4.47
CA LEU A 89 10.46 1.16 3.52
C LEU A 89 9.22 1.75 4.23
N CYS A 90 9.11 3.07 4.23
CA CYS A 90 8.08 3.76 5.00
C CYS A 90 6.82 3.99 4.16
N GLY A 91 5.84 3.10 4.24
CA GLY A 91 4.54 3.28 3.61
C GLY A 91 3.50 3.83 4.60
N VAL A 92 2.86 4.93 4.23
CA VAL A 92 1.82 5.61 5.02
C VAL A 92 0.52 5.75 4.24
N GLY A 93 -0.60 5.86 4.94
CA GLY A 93 -1.89 6.01 4.26
C GLY A 93 -2.98 6.56 5.17
N VAL A 94 -4.05 7.02 4.54
CA VAL A 94 -5.13 7.74 5.23
C VAL A 94 -6.14 6.84 5.93
N SER A 95 -6.17 5.55 5.59
CA SER A 95 -7.23 4.61 6.00
C SER A 95 -8.64 5.03 5.50
N GLY A 96 -9.68 4.40 6.00
CA GLY A 96 -11.07 4.76 5.71
C GLY A 96 -11.73 5.48 6.87
N PRO A 97 -12.77 6.30 6.64
CA PRO A 97 -13.45 7.03 7.71
C PRO A 97 -14.00 6.10 8.80
N GLN A 98 -14.44 4.90 8.47
CA GLN A 98 -14.95 3.92 9.44
C GLN A 98 -13.88 3.50 10.46
N VAL A 99 -12.63 3.37 10.03
CA VAL A 99 -11.50 3.03 10.91
C VAL A 99 -10.99 4.27 11.64
N VAL A 100 -10.85 5.38 10.93
CA VAL A 100 -10.31 6.62 11.50
C VAL A 100 -11.22 7.16 12.61
N GLU A 101 -12.51 7.24 12.35
CA GLU A 101 -13.48 7.79 13.31
C GLU A 101 -13.97 6.71 14.29
N GLY A 102 -14.22 5.48 13.79
CA GLY A 102 -14.79 4.42 14.61
C GLY A 102 -13.79 3.65 15.48
N TRP A 103 -12.54 3.58 15.10
CA TRP A 103 -11.50 2.85 15.84
C TRP A 103 -10.47 3.77 16.51
N HIS A 104 -9.97 4.77 15.78
CA HIS A 104 -8.97 5.70 16.33
C HIS A 104 -9.59 6.90 17.05
N GLY A 105 -10.91 7.15 16.88
CA GLY A 105 -11.61 8.24 17.58
C GLY A 105 -11.16 9.64 17.18
N VAL A 106 -10.66 9.81 15.94
CA VAL A 106 -10.19 11.10 15.43
C VAL A 106 -10.93 11.48 14.14
N PRO A 107 -11.09 12.78 13.82
CA PRO A 107 -11.79 13.18 12.61
C PRO A 107 -11.06 12.72 11.34
N PHE A 108 -11.81 12.21 10.34
CA PHE A 108 -11.26 11.88 9.02
C PHE A 108 -10.74 13.14 8.30
N GLY A 109 -11.52 14.21 8.30
CA GLY A 109 -11.13 15.54 7.86
C GLY A 109 -10.66 15.63 6.41
N LYS A 110 -9.52 16.29 6.16
CA LYS A 110 -8.93 16.55 4.85
C LYS A 110 -7.74 15.61 4.61
N PRO A 111 -7.94 14.33 4.20
CA PRO A 111 -6.89 13.32 4.20
C PRO A 111 -5.71 13.64 3.27
N MET A 112 -5.94 14.26 2.12
CA MET A 112 -4.84 14.59 1.19
C MET A 112 -3.96 15.74 1.71
N ALA A 113 -4.55 16.77 2.31
CA ALA A 113 -3.79 17.84 2.95
C ALA A 113 -2.97 17.28 4.12
N ARG A 114 -3.61 16.46 4.97
CA ARG A 114 -2.94 15.80 6.09
C ARG A 114 -1.75 14.94 5.63
N THR A 115 -1.90 14.18 4.55
CA THR A 115 -0.81 13.35 4.00
C THR A 115 0.38 14.20 3.55
N LYS A 116 0.12 15.33 2.87
CA LYS A 116 1.19 16.23 2.41
C LYS A 116 1.96 16.83 3.57
N GLU A 117 1.26 17.38 4.55
CA GLU A 117 1.88 17.96 5.74
C GLU A 117 2.63 16.90 6.57
N TYR A 118 2.04 15.71 6.73
CA TYR A 118 2.64 14.61 7.46
C TYR A 118 3.99 14.19 6.88
N ILE A 119 4.05 13.98 5.56
CA ILE A 119 5.30 13.61 4.89
C ILE A 119 6.29 14.77 4.90
N ALA A 120 5.84 16.02 4.73
CA ALA A 120 6.71 17.20 4.82
C ALA A 120 7.38 17.31 6.19
N ILE A 121 6.62 17.11 7.27
CA ILE A 121 7.15 17.12 8.65
C ILE A 121 8.19 16.01 8.83
N ILE A 122 7.89 14.79 8.39
CA ILE A 122 8.85 13.68 8.48
C ILE A 122 10.13 14.00 7.71
N ARG A 123 10.03 14.54 6.49
CA ARG A 123 11.21 14.93 5.71
C ARG A 123 12.04 16.02 6.38
N GLN A 124 11.42 17.02 7.04
CA GLN A 124 12.13 18.01 7.85
C GLN A 124 12.89 17.35 9.03
N ILE A 125 12.25 16.39 9.71
CA ILE A 125 12.91 15.65 10.80
C ILE A 125 14.13 14.88 10.29
N LEU A 126 14.01 14.26 9.11
CA LEU A 126 15.09 13.49 8.49
C LEU A 126 16.23 14.40 8.00
N ALA A 127 15.93 15.56 7.43
CA ALA A 127 16.93 16.51 6.96
C ALA A 127 17.79 17.08 8.10
N ARG A 128 17.22 17.19 9.32
CA ARG A 128 17.92 17.73 10.50
C ARG A 128 18.62 19.08 10.29
N GLU A 129 18.15 19.91 9.40
CA GLU A 129 18.76 21.23 9.14
C GLU A 129 18.58 22.16 10.35
N ALA A 130 17.36 22.21 10.92
CA ALA A 130 16.97 23.04 12.06
C ALA A 130 16.11 22.26 13.07
N PRO A 131 15.86 22.81 14.28
CA PRO A 131 14.78 22.34 15.13
C PRO A 131 13.44 22.39 14.40
N LEU A 132 12.61 21.36 14.58
CA LEU A 132 11.36 21.19 13.85
C LEU A 132 10.36 22.30 14.19
N THR A 133 9.97 23.05 13.18
CA THR A 133 8.81 23.97 13.24
C THR A 133 7.93 23.72 12.03
N PHE A 134 6.61 23.71 12.22
CA PHE A 134 5.65 23.54 11.14
C PHE A 134 4.35 24.27 11.44
N GLU A 135 3.91 25.10 10.52
CA GLU A 135 2.63 25.84 10.59
C GLU A 135 1.79 25.43 9.37
N GLY A 136 0.88 24.49 9.57
CA GLY A 136 -0.02 23.97 8.55
C GLY A 136 -1.47 23.95 9.01
N ASP A 137 -2.35 23.57 8.08
CA ASP A 137 -3.79 23.43 8.35
C ASP A 137 -4.11 22.21 9.23
N GLN A 138 -3.29 21.16 9.16
CA GLN A 138 -3.51 19.90 9.85
C GLN A 138 -2.57 19.69 11.04
N TYR A 139 -1.39 20.31 11.00
CA TYR A 139 -0.37 20.18 12.05
C TYR A 139 0.23 21.54 12.39
N GLN A 140 0.42 21.78 13.69
CA GLN A 140 1.16 22.90 14.24
C GLN A 140 2.23 22.38 15.20
N ILE A 141 3.50 22.66 14.92
CA ILE A 141 4.62 22.19 15.73
C ILE A 141 5.62 23.36 15.94
N PRO A 142 5.93 23.79 17.17
CA PRO A 142 5.32 23.40 18.43
C PRO A 142 3.83 23.75 18.52
N TYR A 143 3.06 22.94 19.23
CA TYR A 143 1.63 23.17 19.40
C TYR A 143 1.37 24.40 20.27
N ARG A 144 0.48 25.28 19.78
CA ARG A 144 0.08 26.56 20.48
C ARG A 144 -1.43 26.72 20.61
N GLY A 145 -2.18 25.68 20.27
CA GLY A 145 -3.63 25.70 20.28
C GLY A 145 -4.23 25.55 21.70
N PRO A 146 -5.55 25.35 21.80
CA PRO A 146 -6.25 25.19 23.08
C PRO A 146 -5.63 24.04 23.90
N GLY A 147 -5.41 24.29 25.19
CA GLY A 147 -4.77 23.35 26.12
C GLY A 147 -3.24 23.32 26.08
N ALA A 148 -2.59 24.16 25.27
CA ALA A 148 -1.14 24.27 25.28
C ALA A 148 -0.65 24.90 26.61
N THR A 149 0.43 24.32 27.16
CA THR A 149 1.07 24.83 28.40
C THR A 149 1.93 26.07 28.16
N GLY A 150 2.25 26.41 26.90
CA GLY A 150 3.22 27.44 26.54
C GLY A 150 4.69 27.02 26.70
N LEU A 151 4.96 25.82 27.20
CA LEU A 151 6.33 25.29 27.43
C LEU A 151 6.90 24.55 26.23
N GLY A 152 6.10 24.29 25.20
CA GLY A 152 6.53 23.57 23.96
C GLY A 152 7.63 24.34 23.24
N ARG A 153 8.73 23.66 22.94
CA ARG A 153 9.86 24.20 22.16
C ARG A 153 10.11 23.37 20.92
N ALA A 154 10.61 24.00 19.88
CA ALA A 154 11.10 23.29 18.70
C ALA A 154 12.27 22.37 19.09
N LEU A 155 12.18 21.09 18.71
CA LEU A 155 13.17 20.08 19.02
C LEU A 155 13.82 19.56 17.73
N LYS A 156 15.06 19.12 17.83
CA LYS A 156 15.81 18.47 16.76
C LYS A 156 16.15 17.04 17.16
N SER A 157 15.92 16.07 16.26
CA SER A 157 16.23 14.66 16.54
C SER A 157 17.71 14.50 16.90
N ILE A 158 18.01 13.67 17.90
CA ILE A 158 19.38 13.29 18.26
C ILE A 158 19.93 12.28 17.25
N MET A 159 19.06 11.40 16.70
CA MET A 159 19.47 10.43 15.68
C MET A 159 19.87 11.13 14.39
N HIS A 160 20.86 10.54 13.70
CA HIS A 160 21.28 10.92 12.36
C HIS A 160 20.69 9.91 11.37
N PRO A 161 19.54 10.21 10.74
CA PRO A 161 18.86 9.28 9.84
C PRO A 161 19.52 9.23 8.48
N ASN A 162 19.18 8.17 7.71
CA ASN A 162 19.44 8.17 6.28
C ASN A 162 18.42 9.12 5.58
N PRO A 163 18.88 10.19 4.93
CA PRO A 163 17.99 11.14 4.25
C PRO A 163 17.31 10.54 3.01
N ASP A 164 17.86 9.45 2.44
CA ASP A 164 17.37 8.79 1.24
C ASP A 164 16.25 7.76 1.52
N MET A 165 15.75 7.72 2.75
CA MET A 165 14.63 6.85 3.12
C MET A 165 13.44 7.06 2.17
N LYS A 166 12.93 5.96 1.63
CA LYS A 166 11.83 5.99 0.67
C LYS A 166 10.46 5.98 1.36
N PHE A 167 9.58 6.87 0.89
CA PHE A 167 8.21 7.02 1.35
C PHE A 167 7.24 6.55 0.29
N TYR A 168 6.29 5.73 0.72
CA TYR A 168 5.20 5.22 -0.12
C TYR A 168 3.86 5.68 0.44
N THR A 169 2.88 5.89 -0.44
CA THR A 169 1.49 6.12 -0.03
C THR A 169 0.57 5.13 -0.71
N ALA A 170 -0.43 4.62 0.02
CA ALA A 170 -1.49 3.83 -0.61
C ALA A 170 -2.52 4.76 -1.24
N ALA A 171 -2.78 4.59 -2.53
CA ALA A 171 -3.74 5.40 -3.26
C ALA A 171 -4.32 4.64 -4.46
N ILE A 172 -5.62 4.85 -4.72
CA ILE A 172 -6.33 4.36 -5.91
C ILE A 172 -7.22 5.44 -6.55
N THR A 173 -7.49 6.52 -5.80
CA THR A 173 -8.26 7.65 -6.35
C THR A 173 -7.36 8.61 -7.11
N PRO A 174 -7.87 9.31 -8.14
CA PRO A 174 -7.06 10.30 -8.87
C PRO A 174 -6.43 11.37 -7.98
N ALA A 175 -7.14 11.82 -6.94
CA ALA A 175 -6.61 12.80 -5.98
C ALA A 175 -5.49 12.20 -5.12
N GLY A 176 -5.67 10.97 -4.63
CA GLY A 176 -4.65 10.25 -3.87
C GLY A 176 -3.40 9.96 -4.68
N LEU A 177 -3.56 9.49 -5.93
CA LEU A 177 -2.46 9.21 -6.84
C LEU A 177 -1.68 10.48 -7.22
N ARG A 178 -2.37 11.61 -7.46
CA ARG A 178 -1.70 12.92 -7.63
C ARG A 178 -0.90 13.29 -6.39
N THR A 179 -1.49 13.13 -5.20
CA THR A 179 -0.77 13.40 -3.94
C THR A 179 0.44 12.52 -3.78
N ALA A 180 0.35 11.22 -4.12
CA ALA A 180 1.50 10.31 -4.13
C ALA A 180 2.63 10.84 -5.02
N GLY A 181 2.30 11.25 -6.26
CA GLY A 181 3.27 11.85 -7.18
C GLY A 181 3.92 13.13 -6.66
N GLU A 182 3.16 13.99 -5.94
CA GLU A 182 3.68 15.23 -5.35
C GLU A 182 4.71 14.96 -4.24
N VAL A 183 4.41 14.05 -3.29
CA VAL A 183 5.13 14.01 -2.01
C VAL A 183 5.87 12.69 -1.72
N ALA A 184 5.57 11.60 -2.43
CA ALA A 184 6.15 10.30 -2.16
C ALA A 184 7.24 9.90 -3.17
N ASP A 185 7.92 8.78 -2.88
CA ASP A 185 8.89 8.12 -3.75
C ASP A 185 8.29 6.87 -4.41
N GLY A 186 7.10 6.48 -3.98
CA GLY A 186 6.33 5.38 -4.54
C GLY A 186 4.88 5.36 -4.08
N THR A 187 4.10 4.47 -4.68
CA THR A 187 2.70 4.25 -4.30
C THR A 187 2.35 2.77 -4.32
N LEU A 188 1.37 2.40 -3.52
CA LEU A 188 0.93 1.03 -3.25
C LEU A 188 -0.54 0.88 -3.68
N PRO A 189 -0.84 0.89 -5.00
CA PRO A 189 -2.21 0.73 -5.47
C PRO A 189 -2.66 -0.72 -5.40
N ILE A 190 -3.98 -0.94 -5.34
CA ILE A 190 -4.58 -2.24 -5.62
C ILE A 190 -5.31 -2.21 -6.96
N TRP A 191 -5.56 -3.37 -7.53
CA TRP A 191 -6.31 -3.54 -8.78
C TRP A 191 -5.79 -2.69 -9.93
N MET A 192 -4.47 -2.65 -10.07
CA MET A 192 -3.86 -2.09 -11.26
C MET A 192 -3.92 -3.12 -12.39
N SER A 193 -4.43 -2.72 -13.54
CA SER A 193 -4.34 -3.51 -14.77
C SER A 193 -2.98 -3.30 -15.42
N PRO A 194 -2.21 -4.37 -15.69
CA PRO A 194 -0.96 -4.24 -16.44
C PRO A 194 -1.18 -3.90 -17.92
N GLU A 195 -2.38 -4.15 -18.47
CA GLU A 195 -2.79 -3.74 -19.81
C GLU A 195 -3.18 -2.26 -19.90
N GLN A 196 -3.71 -1.70 -18.80
CA GLN A 196 -4.17 -0.32 -18.73
C GLN A 196 -3.52 0.45 -17.58
N PRO A 197 -2.18 0.44 -17.45
CA PRO A 197 -1.51 1.03 -16.29
C PRO A 197 -1.76 2.53 -16.16
N LYS A 198 -1.98 3.23 -17.29
CA LYS A 198 -2.23 4.68 -17.35
C LYS A 198 -3.48 5.11 -16.61
N LEU A 199 -4.46 4.22 -16.40
CA LEU A 199 -5.63 4.49 -15.57
C LEU A 199 -5.25 5.02 -14.18
N LEU A 200 -4.11 4.58 -13.65
CA LEU A 200 -3.58 5.03 -12.35
C LEU A 200 -2.34 5.93 -12.51
N THR A 201 -1.43 5.61 -13.44
CA THR A 201 -0.13 6.29 -13.51
C THR A 201 -0.20 7.70 -14.07
N ASP A 202 -1.17 8.05 -14.92
CA ASP A 202 -1.32 9.42 -15.43
C ASP A 202 -1.56 10.43 -14.29
N ALA A 203 -2.35 10.05 -13.29
CA ALA A 203 -2.57 10.91 -12.13
C ALA A 203 -1.30 11.08 -11.28
N ILE A 204 -0.45 10.04 -11.18
CA ILE A 204 0.86 10.12 -10.49
C ILE A 204 1.77 11.08 -11.23
N VAL A 205 1.89 10.92 -12.56
CA VAL A 205 2.71 11.78 -13.43
C VAL A 205 2.27 13.24 -13.30
N ALA A 206 0.96 13.51 -13.32
CA ALA A 206 0.44 14.87 -13.12
C ALA A 206 0.82 15.45 -11.73
N GLY A 207 0.83 14.62 -10.69
CA GLY A 207 1.28 15.01 -9.35
C GLY A 207 2.77 15.34 -9.31
N ARG A 208 3.60 14.52 -9.96
CA ARG A 208 5.05 14.75 -10.08
C ARG A 208 5.36 16.07 -10.80
N ALA A 209 4.71 16.29 -11.95
CA ALA A 209 4.85 17.52 -12.71
C ALA A 209 4.47 18.75 -11.88
N LYS A 210 3.36 18.69 -11.13
CA LYS A 210 2.94 19.77 -10.22
C LYS A 210 3.99 20.08 -9.14
N ALA A 211 4.73 19.06 -8.69
CA ALA A 211 5.81 19.21 -7.70
C ALA A 211 7.16 19.59 -8.33
N GLY A 212 7.21 19.95 -9.62
CA GLY A 212 8.45 20.30 -10.33
C GLY A 212 9.38 19.10 -10.59
N LYS A 213 8.87 17.86 -10.46
CA LYS A 213 9.60 16.63 -10.78
C LYS A 213 9.38 16.26 -12.26
N PRO A 214 10.23 15.41 -12.86
CA PRO A 214 10.01 14.93 -14.23
C PRO A 214 8.61 14.31 -14.41
N ALA A 215 7.96 14.65 -15.53
CA ALA A 215 6.61 14.17 -15.88
C ALA A 215 6.65 12.73 -16.41
N ASN A 216 7.27 11.84 -15.67
CA ASN A 216 7.36 10.40 -15.89
C ASN A 216 7.45 9.67 -14.54
N LEU A 217 7.67 8.37 -14.53
CA LEU A 217 7.83 7.58 -13.32
C LEU A 217 9.29 7.23 -12.99
N ASP A 218 10.26 7.87 -13.64
CA ASP A 218 11.67 7.61 -13.35
C ASP A 218 12.00 7.94 -11.88
N GLY A 219 12.57 6.96 -11.18
CA GLY A 219 12.84 7.07 -9.75
C GLY A 219 11.62 7.00 -8.82
N PHE A 220 10.42 6.74 -9.37
CA PHE A 220 9.19 6.52 -8.60
C PHE A 220 8.75 5.07 -8.71
N ASP A 221 8.53 4.40 -7.57
CA ASP A 221 8.12 2.99 -7.54
C ASP A 221 6.59 2.87 -7.47
N CYS A 222 5.95 2.60 -8.60
CA CYS A 222 4.56 2.14 -8.60
C CYS A 222 4.56 0.65 -8.26
N ALA A 223 4.09 0.31 -7.06
CA ALA A 223 4.17 -1.04 -6.50
C ALA A 223 2.75 -1.62 -6.27
N PRO A 224 2.08 -2.11 -7.33
CA PRO A 224 0.74 -2.66 -7.22
C PRO A 224 0.71 -3.95 -6.40
N TYR A 225 -0.37 -4.06 -5.63
CA TYR A 225 -0.72 -5.22 -4.86
C TYR A 225 -1.49 -6.22 -5.73
N VAL A 226 -0.93 -7.40 -5.94
CA VAL A 226 -1.45 -8.42 -6.85
C VAL A 226 -1.68 -9.73 -6.12
N ARG A 227 -2.90 -10.25 -6.16
CA ARG A 227 -3.21 -11.55 -5.55
C ARG A 227 -2.66 -12.68 -6.40
N ILE A 228 -2.09 -13.68 -5.74
CA ILE A 228 -1.64 -14.92 -6.39
C ILE A 228 -2.35 -16.13 -5.79
N ARG A 229 -2.91 -16.99 -6.66
CA ARG A 229 -3.52 -18.25 -6.27
C ARG A 229 -3.17 -19.33 -7.30
N VAL A 230 -2.22 -20.21 -6.95
CA VAL A 230 -1.80 -21.33 -7.78
C VAL A 230 -2.73 -22.52 -7.54
N GLY A 231 -3.22 -23.14 -8.61
CA GLY A 231 -4.04 -24.33 -8.56
C GLY A 231 -4.37 -24.85 -9.96
N SER A 232 -4.64 -26.15 -10.11
CA SER A 232 -4.98 -26.77 -11.40
C SER A 232 -6.38 -26.41 -11.89
N ASP A 233 -7.31 -26.16 -10.97
CA ASP A 233 -8.67 -25.72 -11.24
C ASP A 233 -8.73 -24.18 -11.21
N LEU A 234 -8.91 -23.60 -12.40
CA LEU A 234 -8.94 -22.15 -12.57
C LEU A 234 -10.16 -21.50 -11.89
N ASP A 235 -11.33 -22.14 -11.98
CA ASP A 235 -12.56 -21.59 -11.41
C ASP A 235 -12.51 -21.65 -9.88
N ALA A 236 -11.98 -22.73 -9.31
CA ALA A 236 -11.73 -22.79 -7.86
C ALA A 236 -10.72 -21.73 -7.40
N CYS A 237 -9.71 -21.39 -8.22
CA CYS A 237 -8.77 -20.31 -7.92
C CYS A 237 -9.44 -18.94 -7.94
N ARG A 238 -10.34 -18.67 -8.90
CA ARG A 238 -11.13 -17.43 -8.98
C ARG A 238 -12.11 -17.32 -7.81
N ASP A 239 -12.84 -18.40 -7.53
CA ASP A 239 -13.83 -18.46 -6.45
C ASP A 239 -13.22 -18.16 -5.08
N ALA A 240 -11.98 -18.60 -4.85
CA ALA A 240 -11.26 -18.28 -3.62
C ALA A 240 -10.98 -16.77 -3.44
N LEU A 241 -11.01 -15.97 -4.51
CA LEU A 241 -10.80 -14.53 -4.47
C LEU A 241 -12.10 -13.70 -4.44
N ARG A 242 -13.22 -14.25 -4.92
CA ARG A 242 -14.51 -13.53 -5.01
C ARG A 242 -14.96 -12.88 -3.71
N PRO A 243 -14.83 -13.52 -2.52
CA PRO A 243 -15.24 -12.89 -1.26
C PRO A 243 -14.53 -11.57 -0.98
N ASP A 244 -13.23 -11.50 -1.30
CA ASP A 244 -12.44 -10.28 -1.11
C ASP A 244 -12.86 -9.19 -2.10
N PHE A 245 -13.07 -9.52 -3.39
CA PHE A 245 -13.55 -8.55 -4.38
C PHE A 245 -14.94 -8.03 -4.01
N ALA A 246 -15.85 -8.91 -3.62
CA ALA A 246 -17.19 -8.52 -3.20
C ALA A 246 -17.19 -7.63 -1.95
N LEU A 247 -16.32 -7.93 -0.97
CA LEU A 247 -16.13 -7.07 0.21
C LEU A 247 -15.65 -5.68 -0.18
N TYR A 248 -14.60 -5.58 -1.01
CA TYR A 248 -14.04 -4.28 -1.38
C TYR A 248 -15.01 -3.47 -2.24
N ILE A 249 -15.58 -4.06 -3.29
CA ILE A 249 -16.50 -3.37 -4.20
C ILE A 249 -17.84 -3.04 -3.51
N GLY A 250 -18.34 -3.96 -2.64
CA GLY A 250 -19.63 -3.85 -2.01
C GLY A 250 -19.62 -3.22 -0.62
N GLY A 251 -18.67 -3.64 0.25
CA GLY A 251 -18.75 -3.39 1.70
C GLY A 251 -17.74 -2.40 2.27
N MET A 252 -16.66 -2.02 1.52
CA MET A 252 -15.62 -1.13 2.04
C MET A 252 -15.94 0.35 1.86
N GLY A 253 -17.21 0.72 2.06
CA GLY A 253 -17.68 2.10 1.99
C GLY A 253 -19.21 2.18 2.05
N ALA A 254 -19.71 3.41 2.13
CA ALA A 254 -21.14 3.68 2.00
C ALA A 254 -21.60 3.57 0.53
N ARG A 255 -22.91 3.40 0.29
CA ARG A 255 -23.49 3.36 -1.06
C ARG A 255 -23.10 4.59 -1.89
N SER A 256 -22.99 5.75 -1.26
CA SER A 256 -22.65 7.02 -1.89
C SER A 256 -21.13 7.28 -2.02
N LYS A 257 -20.29 6.46 -1.38
CA LYS A 257 -18.84 6.70 -1.35
C LYS A 257 -18.07 5.41 -1.06
N ASN A 258 -17.66 4.73 -2.11
CA ASN A 258 -16.78 3.56 -2.05
C ASN A 258 -15.71 3.67 -3.13
N TYR A 259 -14.48 3.93 -2.72
CA TYR A 259 -13.34 4.15 -3.63
C TYR A 259 -13.00 2.93 -4.50
N TYR A 260 -13.25 1.73 -4.01
CA TYR A 260 -13.01 0.49 -4.74
C TYR A 260 -14.09 0.23 -5.78
N ASN A 261 -15.34 0.54 -5.46
CA ASN A 261 -16.45 0.52 -6.40
C ASN A 261 -16.19 1.50 -7.56
N ASP A 262 -15.76 2.74 -7.22
CA ASP A 262 -15.42 3.75 -8.21
C ASP A 262 -14.23 3.33 -9.08
N LEU A 263 -13.26 2.59 -8.54
CA LEU A 263 -12.15 2.05 -9.31
C LEU A 263 -12.63 0.97 -10.28
N ALA A 264 -13.44 0.02 -9.83
CA ALA A 264 -13.99 -1.02 -10.68
C ALA A 264 -14.81 -0.43 -11.86
N LYS A 265 -15.60 0.63 -11.61
CA LYS A 265 -16.31 1.39 -12.67
C LYS A 265 -15.33 1.99 -13.68
N ARG A 266 -14.27 2.65 -13.22
CA ARG A 266 -13.25 3.23 -14.11
C ARG A 266 -12.49 2.18 -14.93
N MET A 267 -12.43 0.94 -14.44
CA MET A 267 -11.86 -0.19 -15.18
C MET A 267 -12.83 -0.77 -16.22
N GLY A 268 -14.05 -0.26 -16.34
CA GLY A 268 -15.06 -0.73 -17.30
C GLY A 268 -16.04 -1.77 -16.73
N TYR A 269 -16.05 -1.99 -15.41
CA TYR A 269 -16.93 -2.96 -14.74
C TYR A 269 -18.09 -2.27 -14.02
N GLU A 270 -18.71 -1.23 -14.60
CA GLU A 270 -19.71 -0.40 -13.94
C GLU A 270 -20.94 -1.20 -13.50
N ASP A 271 -21.56 -1.98 -14.41
CA ASP A 271 -22.76 -2.78 -14.11
C ASP A 271 -22.50 -3.80 -13.00
N ALA A 272 -21.35 -4.48 -13.06
CA ALA A 272 -20.93 -5.42 -12.04
C ALA A 272 -20.71 -4.73 -10.68
N ALA A 273 -20.05 -3.58 -10.68
CA ALA A 273 -19.76 -2.81 -9.46
C ALA A 273 -21.04 -2.35 -8.76
N VAL A 274 -22.04 -1.87 -9.53
CA VAL A 274 -23.36 -1.48 -9.00
C VAL A 274 -24.10 -2.69 -8.44
N LYS A 275 -24.13 -3.80 -9.19
CA LYS A 275 -24.80 -5.05 -8.76
C LYS A 275 -24.20 -5.62 -7.48
N ILE A 276 -22.86 -5.74 -7.45
CA ILE A 276 -22.13 -6.25 -6.27
C ILE A 276 -22.42 -5.40 -5.04
N GLN A 277 -22.35 -4.07 -5.16
CA GLN A 277 -22.59 -3.18 -4.03
C GLN A 277 -24.01 -3.29 -3.49
N ASN A 278 -24.99 -3.33 -4.37
CA ASN A 278 -26.41 -3.49 -3.96
C ASN A 278 -26.62 -4.80 -3.21
N LEU A 279 -26.20 -5.91 -3.80
CA LEU A 279 -26.32 -7.23 -3.18
C LEU A 279 -25.58 -7.31 -1.83
N TYR A 280 -24.38 -6.77 -1.75
CA TYR A 280 -23.57 -6.83 -0.55
C TYR A 280 -24.19 -6.03 0.61
N LEU A 281 -24.65 -4.81 0.33
CA LEU A 281 -25.27 -3.92 1.32
C LEU A 281 -26.68 -4.41 1.74
N ASP A 282 -27.35 -5.16 0.88
CA ASP A 282 -28.62 -5.83 1.19
C ASP A 282 -28.41 -7.17 1.95
N GLY A 283 -27.18 -7.50 2.37
CA GLY A 283 -26.84 -8.70 3.12
C GLY A 283 -26.68 -9.98 2.29
N LYS A 284 -26.90 -9.90 0.98
CA LYS A 284 -26.82 -11.02 0.01
C LYS A 284 -25.37 -11.28 -0.43
N LYS A 285 -24.49 -11.57 0.56
CA LYS A 285 -23.03 -11.63 0.32
C LYS A 285 -22.65 -12.71 -0.71
N LYS A 286 -23.29 -13.88 -0.69
CA LYS A 286 -22.99 -14.96 -1.65
C LYS A 286 -23.41 -14.61 -3.08
N GLU A 287 -24.52 -13.91 -3.24
CA GLU A 287 -24.91 -13.40 -4.56
C GLU A 287 -23.97 -12.29 -5.04
N ALA A 288 -23.48 -11.44 -4.13
CA ALA A 288 -22.49 -10.44 -4.44
C ALA A 288 -21.15 -11.07 -4.87
N GLU A 289 -20.69 -12.13 -4.20
CA GLU A 289 -19.53 -12.92 -4.59
C GLU A 289 -19.70 -13.51 -6.00
N ALA A 290 -20.83 -14.13 -6.29
CA ALA A 290 -21.16 -14.71 -7.60
C ALA A 290 -21.26 -13.63 -8.72
N ALA A 291 -21.54 -12.39 -8.37
CA ALA A 291 -21.61 -11.29 -9.33
C ALA A 291 -20.25 -10.68 -9.72
N VAL A 292 -19.14 -11.10 -9.08
CA VAL A 292 -17.79 -10.64 -9.43
C VAL A 292 -17.39 -11.25 -10.77
N PRO A 293 -17.06 -10.46 -11.81
CA PRO A 293 -16.66 -10.99 -13.11
C PRO A 293 -15.31 -11.71 -13.07
N ASP A 294 -15.20 -12.86 -13.73
CA ASP A 294 -13.92 -13.57 -13.94
C ASP A 294 -12.88 -12.68 -14.59
N ALA A 295 -13.30 -11.90 -15.59
CA ALA A 295 -12.42 -10.99 -16.31
C ALA A 295 -11.75 -9.99 -15.37
N LEU A 296 -12.47 -9.43 -14.38
CA LEU A 296 -11.88 -8.52 -13.39
C LEU A 296 -10.83 -9.23 -12.51
N ILE A 297 -11.13 -10.47 -12.08
CA ILE A 297 -10.18 -11.25 -11.28
C ILE A 297 -8.92 -11.55 -12.10
N ASP A 298 -9.08 -12.02 -13.33
CA ASP A 298 -7.97 -12.37 -14.25
C ASP A 298 -7.13 -11.16 -14.63
N GLU A 299 -7.74 -9.99 -14.76
CA GLU A 299 -7.05 -8.76 -15.13
C GLU A 299 -6.06 -8.29 -14.05
N VAL A 300 -6.43 -8.38 -12.77
CA VAL A 300 -5.65 -7.80 -11.66
C VAL A 300 -5.05 -8.82 -10.72
N SER A 301 -5.11 -10.12 -11.07
CA SER A 301 -4.61 -11.21 -10.23
C SER A 301 -3.82 -12.24 -11.05
N LEU A 302 -3.10 -13.09 -10.33
CA LEU A 302 -2.35 -14.23 -10.86
C LEU A 302 -3.03 -15.51 -10.38
N VAL A 303 -3.93 -16.08 -11.19
CA VAL A 303 -4.75 -17.23 -10.79
C VAL A 303 -4.64 -18.39 -11.78
N GLY A 304 -4.68 -19.63 -11.27
CA GLY A 304 -4.73 -20.85 -12.06
C GLY A 304 -3.44 -21.66 -12.06
N PRO A 305 -3.24 -22.50 -13.09
CA PRO A 305 -2.06 -23.36 -13.22
C PRO A 305 -0.75 -22.57 -13.33
N PRO A 306 0.39 -23.18 -12.96
CA PRO A 306 1.70 -22.54 -13.00
C PRO A 306 2.03 -21.87 -14.32
N ASP A 307 1.78 -22.52 -15.45
CA ASP A 307 2.11 -21.97 -16.78
C ASP A 307 1.29 -20.71 -17.08
N ARG A 308 -0.01 -20.71 -16.77
CA ARG A 308 -0.86 -19.52 -16.89
C ARG A 308 -0.32 -18.36 -16.06
N ILE A 309 0.14 -18.62 -14.84
CA ILE A 309 0.72 -17.58 -13.97
C ILE A 309 2.03 -17.06 -14.56
N LYS A 310 2.90 -17.93 -15.09
CA LYS A 310 4.13 -17.53 -15.77
C LYS A 310 3.84 -16.63 -16.98
N ASP A 311 2.88 -17.01 -17.81
CA ASP A 311 2.45 -16.20 -18.97
C ASP A 311 1.90 -14.83 -18.52
N ARG A 312 1.05 -14.83 -17.50
CA ARG A 312 0.48 -13.58 -16.96
C ARG A 312 1.57 -12.67 -16.39
N LEU A 313 2.59 -13.22 -15.72
CA LEU A 313 3.74 -12.45 -15.23
C LEU A 313 4.54 -11.79 -16.36
N GLN A 314 4.56 -12.32 -17.59
CA GLN A 314 5.21 -11.64 -18.72
C GLN A 314 4.48 -10.33 -19.10
N VAL A 315 3.16 -10.28 -18.95
CA VAL A 315 2.38 -9.04 -19.17
C VAL A 315 2.78 -7.98 -18.13
N TRP A 316 2.93 -8.37 -16.87
CA TRP A 316 3.43 -7.48 -15.81
C TRP A 316 4.87 -7.02 -16.08
N LYS A 317 5.73 -7.91 -16.58
CA LYS A 317 7.11 -7.54 -17.00
C LYS A 317 7.11 -6.53 -18.14
N ALA A 318 6.21 -6.66 -19.10
CA ALA A 318 6.08 -5.71 -20.21
C ALA A 318 5.65 -4.32 -19.71
N ALA A 319 4.67 -4.25 -18.81
CA ALA A 319 4.25 -3.00 -18.16
C ALA A 319 5.39 -2.37 -17.32
N ALA A 320 6.19 -3.19 -16.66
CA ALA A 320 7.37 -2.70 -15.93
C ALA A 320 8.47 -2.20 -16.88
N LYS A 321 8.70 -2.89 -17.99
CA LYS A 321 9.68 -2.47 -19.02
C LYS A 321 9.29 -1.14 -19.68
N SER A 322 8.00 -0.84 -19.77
CA SER A 322 7.51 0.48 -20.24
C SER A 322 7.57 1.58 -19.16
N GLY A 323 8.17 1.30 -18.00
CA GLY A 323 8.33 2.28 -16.91
C GLY A 323 7.07 2.54 -16.09
N GLN A 324 5.99 1.75 -16.26
CA GLN A 324 4.72 1.98 -15.58
C GLN A 324 4.65 1.33 -14.19
N ILE A 325 5.46 0.31 -13.96
CA ILE A 325 5.49 -0.49 -12.72
C ILE A 325 6.94 -0.70 -12.30
N GLY A 326 7.25 -0.52 -11.02
CA GLY A 326 8.56 -0.82 -10.46
C GLY A 326 8.60 -2.20 -9.80
N THR A 327 7.76 -2.38 -8.79
CA THR A 327 7.67 -3.59 -7.97
C THR A 327 6.27 -4.20 -8.07
N VAL A 328 6.13 -5.52 -8.19
CA VAL A 328 4.84 -6.22 -8.03
C VAL A 328 4.80 -6.86 -6.65
N LEU A 329 3.79 -6.50 -5.83
CA LEU A 329 3.61 -7.02 -4.48
C LEU A 329 2.64 -8.19 -4.49
N LEU A 330 3.16 -9.41 -4.41
CA LEU A 330 2.35 -10.63 -4.42
C LEU A 330 1.68 -10.88 -3.06
N ASN A 331 0.37 -11.10 -3.06
CA ASN A 331 -0.40 -11.44 -1.87
C ASN A 331 -1.04 -12.83 -1.98
N GLY A 332 -1.02 -13.58 -0.87
CA GLY A 332 -1.47 -14.96 -0.81
C GLY A 332 -0.37 -15.93 -1.26
N VAL A 333 0.89 -15.52 -1.09
CA VAL A 333 2.05 -16.34 -1.44
C VAL A 333 2.20 -17.56 -0.53
N THR A 334 2.73 -18.61 -1.12
CA THR A 334 3.27 -19.81 -0.46
C THR A 334 4.72 -19.99 -0.92
N VAL A 335 5.48 -20.87 -0.28
CA VAL A 335 6.85 -21.19 -0.71
C VAL A 335 6.89 -21.55 -2.21
N ASP A 336 5.95 -22.35 -2.68
CA ASP A 336 5.90 -22.76 -4.09
C ASP A 336 5.57 -21.61 -5.05
N SER A 337 4.64 -20.73 -4.67
CA SER A 337 4.31 -19.57 -5.50
C SER A 337 5.43 -18.51 -5.51
N VAL A 338 6.22 -18.41 -4.43
CA VAL A 338 7.43 -17.59 -4.39
C VAL A 338 8.45 -18.10 -5.40
N ARG A 339 8.72 -19.41 -5.40
CA ARG A 339 9.64 -20.05 -6.36
C ARG A 339 9.16 -19.87 -7.80
N LEU A 340 7.87 -20.13 -8.04
CA LEU A 340 7.25 -19.96 -9.36
C LEU A 340 7.42 -18.53 -9.90
N ALA A 341 7.13 -17.53 -9.07
CA ALA A 341 7.23 -16.13 -9.47
C ALA A 341 8.70 -15.71 -9.68
N ALA A 342 9.61 -16.15 -8.83
CA ALA A 342 11.04 -15.88 -8.98
C ALA A 342 11.57 -16.47 -10.30
N GLU A 343 11.29 -17.74 -10.60
CA GLU A 343 11.68 -18.40 -11.86
C GLU A 343 11.16 -17.64 -13.10
N ALA A 344 9.94 -17.12 -13.04
CA ALA A 344 9.33 -16.42 -14.17
C ALA A 344 9.86 -14.99 -14.38
N VAL A 345 10.40 -14.34 -13.33
CA VAL A 345 10.68 -12.90 -13.35
C VAL A 345 12.15 -12.56 -13.15
N LEU A 346 12.82 -13.21 -12.21
CA LEU A 346 14.17 -12.91 -11.78
C LEU A 346 15.22 -13.75 -12.50
#